data_70066f3af0755baa37ca445b5d54163f
#
_entry.id   70066f3af0755baa37ca445b5d54163f
#
_cell.length_a   1.000
_cell.length_b   1.000
_cell.length_c   1.000
_cell.angle_alpha   90.00
_cell.angle_beta   90.00
_cell.angle_gamma   90.00
#
_symmetry.space_group_name_H-M   'P 1'
#
loop_
_entity.id
_entity.type
_entity.pdbx_description
1 polymer ?
#
loop_
_entity_poly.entity_id
_entity_poly.type
_entity_poly.pdbx_seq_one_letter_code
_entity_poly.pdbx_strand_id
1 'polypeptide(L)'
;MTIAKIQKYLEEVALLNNASSLAHWDMETMMPSGAIESRAELLSYLEGKVHHLLTSKKYSSLLESAKKSKLNTLEKKLLKELLWDHQLTSALPAKHVEELSHARTMTTHIWAKARKNNDWDMYYPHLQKLIDLKKRESTYFKSKTPYDAHIRQFDKNFTAADISKIFSELKKGLTKLAKEVNADGRFVKIKDLKAPFAVEPQVELSKYITGIFGLEADKSRLDISTHPFSTTIAPNDFRITTRYNEKDLDSFGSTMHEVGHALYEAGLPRDKWNGTPFGEALSLSVHESQSRFWENIVGRSQEFSSFIHPKMKELFPTQMKGVTPEKLFLMMNKSVPNLIRVESCELYYNLHVIIRFEIEEMIFNQGLDAFDIPYMWNELYEKYLGVRPKTHAEGAMQDSHWAGAAFGYFPTYTLGNLISGSLYQKMKKEIKTFNQDIERGEFSRILTYLRENIHSKGRAIEVSDIIGGEIRTKDYLDYLKEKFDV
;
A
#
# COMPACT_ATOMS: atom_id res chain seq x y z
N MET A 1 -9.96 -33.73 7.79
CA MET A 1 -10.76 -34.08 6.58
C MET A 1 -11.60 -32.92 6.05
N THR A 2 -12.28 -32.13 6.87
CA THR A 2 -13.22 -31.09 6.38
C THR A 2 -12.47 -29.85 5.83
N ILE A 3 -11.41 -29.36 6.51
CA ILE A 3 -10.59 -28.25 6.03
C ILE A 3 -9.91 -28.61 4.70
N ALA A 4 -9.37 -29.82 4.55
CA ALA A 4 -8.77 -30.27 3.30
C ALA A 4 -9.75 -30.24 2.10
N LYS A 5 -11.05 -30.48 2.33
CA LYS A 5 -12.09 -30.35 1.27
C LYS A 5 -12.30 -28.88 0.87
N ILE A 6 -12.23 -27.96 1.84
CA ILE A 6 -12.30 -26.51 1.56
C ILE A 6 -11.06 -26.07 0.78
N GLN A 7 -9.86 -26.48 1.21
CA GLN A 7 -8.62 -26.18 0.49
C GLN A 7 -8.68 -26.66 -0.96
N LYS A 8 -9.09 -27.94 -1.17
CA LYS A 8 -9.26 -28.50 -2.52
C LYS A 8 -10.27 -27.73 -3.38
N TYR A 9 -11.33 -27.21 -2.74
CA TYR A 9 -12.30 -26.37 -3.44
C TYR A 9 -11.70 -25.02 -3.86
N LEU A 10 -10.91 -24.39 -2.98
CA LEU A 10 -10.28 -23.09 -3.20
C LEU A 10 -9.09 -23.14 -4.19
N GLU A 11 -8.56 -24.32 -4.53
CA GLU A 11 -7.53 -24.45 -5.57
C GLU A 11 -8.01 -23.91 -6.92
N GLU A 12 -9.28 -24.19 -7.29
CA GLU A 12 -9.88 -23.65 -8.53
C GLU A 12 -9.99 -22.12 -8.48
N VAL A 13 -10.39 -21.57 -7.32
CA VAL A 13 -10.45 -20.11 -7.09
C VAL A 13 -9.07 -19.51 -7.23
N ALA A 14 -8.04 -20.12 -6.65
CA ALA A 14 -6.65 -19.65 -6.75
C ALA A 14 -6.17 -19.64 -8.20
N LEU A 15 -6.45 -20.68 -8.99
CA LEU A 15 -6.06 -20.72 -10.41
C LEU A 15 -6.75 -19.62 -11.24
N LEU A 16 -8.02 -19.33 -10.99
CA LEU A 16 -8.75 -18.24 -11.64
C LEU A 16 -8.16 -16.87 -11.25
N ASN A 17 -7.84 -16.68 -9.97
CA ASN A 17 -7.18 -15.46 -9.51
C ASN A 17 -5.79 -15.28 -10.11
N ASN A 18 -5.01 -16.37 -10.25
CA ASN A 18 -3.70 -16.33 -10.91
C ASN A 18 -3.82 -15.90 -12.38
N ALA A 19 -4.82 -16.44 -13.10
CA ALA A 19 -5.09 -16.02 -14.48
C ALA A 19 -5.53 -14.55 -14.57
N SER A 20 -6.35 -14.09 -13.63
CA SER A 20 -6.76 -12.68 -13.53
C SER A 20 -5.57 -11.76 -13.25
N SER A 21 -4.70 -12.13 -12.30
CA SER A 21 -3.49 -11.36 -11.97
C SER A 21 -2.54 -11.24 -13.16
N LEU A 22 -2.35 -12.35 -13.92
CA LEU A 22 -1.53 -12.33 -15.14
C LEU A 22 -2.14 -11.43 -16.22
N ALA A 23 -3.45 -11.52 -16.43
CA ALA A 23 -4.16 -10.69 -17.39
C ALA A 23 -4.11 -9.20 -17.03
N HIS A 24 -4.20 -8.89 -15.73
CA HIS A 24 -4.07 -7.52 -15.21
C HIS A 24 -2.64 -7.00 -15.38
N TRP A 25 -1.63 -7.79 -14.98
CA TRP A 25 -0.24 -7.40 -15.17
C TRP A 25 0.10 -7.11 -16.63
N ASP A 26 -0.34 -7.98 -17.56
CA ASP A 26 -0.13 -7.78 -19.00
C ASP A 26 -0.83 -6.50 -19.49
N MET A 27 -2.03 -6.20 -19.00
CA MET A 27 -2.77 -4.98 -19.32
C MET A 27 -2.00 -3.70 -18.95
N GLU A 28 -1.32 -3.70 -17.81
CA GLU A 28 -0.57 -2.54 -17.31
C GLU A 28 0.84 -2.42 -17.90
N THR A 29 1.35 -3.46 -18.60
CA THR A 29 2.76 -3.50 -19.02
C THR A 29 2.93 -3.69 -20.53
N MET A 30 2.38 -4.74 -21.11
CA MET A 30 2.75 -5.20 -22.47
C MET A 30 1.58 -5.30 -23.46
N MET A 31 0.35 -5.22 -22.97
CA MET A 31 -0.84 -5.38 -23.79
C MET A 31 -0.93 -4.29 -24.89
N PRO A 32 -1.19 -4.64 -26.15
CA PRO A 32 -1.52 -3.64 -27.16
C PRO A 32 -2.76 -2.82 -26.77
N SER A 33 -2.69 -1.49 -26.91
CA SER A 33 -3.77 -0.58 -26.47
C SER A 33 -5.13 -0.87 -27.12
N GLY A 34 -5.16 -1.42 -28.33
CA GLY A 34 -6.39 -1.83 -29.01
C GLY A 34 -7.08 -3.06 -28.41
N ALA A 35 -6.45 -3.78 -27.48
CA ALA A 35 -7.00 -4.99 -26.87
C ALA A 35 -7.78 -4.73 -25.56
N ILE A 36 -8.01 -3.46 -25.19
CA ILE A 36 -8.58 -3.09 -23.88
C ILE A 36 -9.98 -3.67 -23.66
N GLU A 37 -10.85 -3.66 -24.67
CA GLU A 37 -12.22 -4.19 -24.56
C GLU A 37 -12.21 -5.70 -24.30
N SER A 38 -11.48 -6.47 -25.12
CA SER A 38 -11.38 -7.93 -24.94
C SER A 38 -10.70 -8.31 -23.60
N ARG A 39 -9.76 -7.50 -23.11
CA ARG A 39 -9.15 -7.70 -21.81
C ARG A 39 -10.15 -7.43 -20.67
N ALA A 40 -10.95 -6.38 -20.79
CA ALA A 40 -12.00 -6.08 -19.82
C ALA A 40 -13.05 -7.21 -19.75
N GLU A 41 -13.45 -7.76 -20.91
CA GLU A 41 -14.33 -8.93 -20.94
C GLU A 41 -13.74 -10.16 -20.25
N LEU A 42 -12.45 -10.46 -20.52
CA LEU A 42 -11.75 -11.57 -19.88
C LEU A 42 -11.69 -11.41 -18.34
N LEU A 43 -11.27 -10.24 -17.87
CA LEU A 43 -11.18 -9.97 -16.44
C LEU A 43 -12.56 -10.06 -15.76
N SER A 44 -13.59 -9.45 -16.37
CA SER A 44 -14.97 -9.53 -15.86
C SER A 44 -15.48 -10.98 -15.80
N TYR A 45 -15.17 -11.80 -16.81
CA TYR A 45 -15.54 -13.22 -16.80
C TYR A 45 -14.85 -13.99 -15.66
N LEU A 46 -13.54 -13.80 -15.47
CA LEU A 46 -12.76 -14.44 -14.41
C LEU A 46 -13.28 -14.06 -13.02
N GLU A 47 -13.47 -12.76 -12.78
CA GLU A 47 -14.02 -12.23 -11.53
C GLU A 47 -15.42 -12.78 -11.24
N GLY A 48 -16.28 -12.81 -12.25
CA GLY A 48 -17.63 -13.39 -12.15
C GLY A 48 -17.61 -14.88 -11.79
N LYS A 49 -16.66 -15.66 -12.34
CA LYS A 49 -16.47 -17.08 -11.98
C LYS A 49 -15.99 -17.24 -10.53
N VAL A 50 -15.03 -16.47 -10.10
CA VAL A 50 -14.54 -16.48 -8.70
C VAL A 50 -15.68 -16.14 -7.74
N HIS A 51 -16.42 -15.06 -8.01
CA HIS A 51 -17.57 -14.67 -7.19
C HIS A 51 -18.63 -15.80 -7.11
N HIS A 52 -18.98 -16.39 -8.25
CA HIS A 52 -19.93 -17.50 -8.29
C HIS A 52 -19.46 -18.70 -7.45
N LEU A 53 -18.19 -19.07 -7.51
CA LEU A 53 -17.63 -20.14 -6.70
C LEU A 53 -17.73 -19.81 -5.20
N LEU A 54 -17.30 -18.63 -4.80
CA LEU A 54 -17.27 -18.20 -3.39
C LEU A 54 -18.65 -17.97 -2.77
N THR A 55 -19.68 -17.71 -3.59
CA THR A 55 -21.09 -17.55 -3.13
C THR A 55 -21.97 -18.79 -3.35
N SER A 56 -21.39 -19.88 -3.89
CA SER A 56 -22.12 -21.09 -4.23
C SER A 56 -22.68 -21.83 -2.99
N LYS A 57 -23.81 -22.53 -3.17
CA LYS A 57 -24.36 -23.42 -2.16
C LYS A 57 -23.35 -24.52 -1.73
N LYS A 58 -22.50 -24.97 -2.67
CA LYS A 58 -21.47 -25.98 -2.38
C LYS A 58 -20.43 -25.43 -1.39
N TYR A 59 -19.92 -24.23 -1.62
CA TYR A 59 -18.95 -23.59 -0.72
C TYR A 59 -19.56 -23.30 0.65
N SER A 60 -20.75 -22.72 0.71
CA SER A 60 -21.47 -22.48 1.97
C SER A 60 -21.68 -23.77 2.76
N SER A 61 -22.05 -24.89 2.08
CA SER A 61 -22.24 -26.20 2.73
C SER A 61 -20.93 -26.77 3.29
N LEU A 62 -19.78 -26.52 2.62
CA LEU A 62 -18.45 -26.89 3.13
C LEU A 62 -18.12 -26.13 4.41
N LEU A 63 -18.37 -24.83 4.44
CA LEU A 63 -18.14 -23.98 5.62
C LEU A 63 -19.04 -24.41 6.80
N GLU A 64 -20.33 -24.66 6.57
CA GLU A 64 -21.24 -25.13 7.60
C GLU A 64 -20.87 -26.53 8.12
N SER A 65 -20.38 -27.41 7.25
CA SER A 65 -19.85 -28.73 7.67
C SER A 65 -18.60 -28.55 8.55
N ALA A 66 -17.73 -27.59 8.24
CA ALA A 66 -16.55 -27.31 9.05
C ALA A 66 -16.90 -26.77 10.44
N LYS A 67 -17.94 -25.95 10.58
CA LYS A 67 -18.43 -25.45 11.89
C LYS A 67 -18.83 -26.59 12.82
N LYS A 68 -19.38 -27.70 12.26
CA LYS A 68 -19.85 -28.88 13.00
C LYS A 68 -18.76 -29.92 13.26
N SER A 69 -17.56 -29.74 12.70
CA SER A 69 -16.45 -30.68 12.78
C SER A 69 -15.59 -30.43 14.02
N LYS A 70 -14.93 -31.49 14.51
CA LYS A 70 -13.88 -31.34 15.53
C LYS A 70 -12.62 -30.78 14.87
N LEU A 71 -12.31 -29.52 15.12
CA LEU A 71 -11.18 -28.77 14.57
C LEU A 71 -10.15 -28.49 15.68
N ASN A 72 -8.85 -28.52 15.30
CA ASN A 72 -7.77 -28.04 16.16
C ASN A 72 -7.75 -26.49 16.20
N THR A 73 -6.89 -25.91 17.02
CA THR A 73 -6.81 -24.45 17.23
C THR A 73 -6.51 -23.69 15.93
N LEU A 74 -5.59 -24.19 15.10
CA LEU A 74 -5.21 -23.56 13.83
C LEU A 74 -6.33 -23.61 12.81
N GLU A 75 -7.00 -24.78 12.69
CA GLU A 75 -8.16 -24.98 11.81
C GLU A 75 -9.35 -24.09 12.20
N LYS A 76 -9.56 -23.86 13.52
CA LYS A 76 -10.59 -22.90 14.00
C LYS A 76 -10.28 -21.48 13.60
N LYS A 77 -9.00 -21.06 13.70
CA LYS A 77 -8.57 -19.74 13.22
C LYS A 77 -8.80 -19.62 11.71
N LEU A 78 -8.38 -20.60 10.91
CA LEU A 78 -8.61 -20.61 9.48
C LEU A 78 -10.09 -20.53 9.12
N LEU A 79 -10.93 -21.32 9.78
CA LEU A 79 -12.38 -21.28 9.55
C LEU A 79 -12.97 -19.90 9.87
N LYS A 80 -12.48 -19.21 10.91
CA LYS A 80 -12.90 -17.84 11.24
C LYS A 80 -12.61 -16.88 10.09
N GLU A 81 -11.43 -16.97 9.48
CA GLU A 81 -11.03 -16.15 8.33
C GLU A 81 -11.89 -16.46 7.09
N LEU A 82 -12.06 -17.75 6.77
CA LEU A 82 -12.90 -18.19 5.66
C LEU A 82 -14.36 -17.73 5.78
N LEU A 83 -14.90 -17.74 7.00
CA LEU A 83 -16.27 -17.26 7.27
C LEU A 83 -16.36 -15.75 7.14
N TRP A 84 -15.33 -15.02 7.55
CA TRP A 84 -15.25 -13.57 7.37
C TRP A 84 -15.27 -13.22 5.89
N ASP A 85 -14.38 -13.82 5.09
CA ASP A 85 -14.30 -13.54 3.65
C ASP A 85 -15.59 -13.92 2.92
N HIS A 86 -16.18 -15.09 3.28
CA HIS A 86 -17.47 -15.52 2.73
C HIS A 86 -18.62 -14.55 3.09
N GLN A 87 -18.63 -14.03 4.33
CA GLN A 87 -19.63 -13.05 4.75
C GLN A 87 -19.53 -11.76 3.94
N LEU A 88 -18.32 -11.24 3.71
CA LEU A 88 -18.12 -10.03 2.91
C LEU A 88 -18.57 -10.25 1.46
N THR A 89 -18.14 -11.34 0.84
CA THR A 89 -18.46 -11.66 -0.56
C THR A 89 -19.96 -11.87 -0.77
N SER A 90 -20.64 -12.52 0.19
CA SER A 90 -22.05 -12.88 0.08
C SER A 90 -23.03 -11.79 0.55
N ALA A 91 -22.54 -10.72 1.18
CA ALA A 91 -23.40 -9.66 1.71
C ALA A 91 -23.98 -8.76 0.61
N LEU A 92 -23.26 -8.63 -0.51
CA LEU A 92 -23.63 -7.68 -1.57
C LEU A 92 -24.61 -8.32 -2.58
N PRO A 93 -25.77 -7.67 -2.83
CA PRO A 93 -26.65 -8.10 -3.91
C PRO A 93 -25.97 -7.94 -5.28
N ALA A 94 -26.16 -8.92 -6.18
CA ALA A 94 -25.57 -8.90 -7.52
C ALA A 94 -25.86 -7.57 -8.26
N LYS A 95 -27.10 -7.09 -8.21
CA LYS A 95 -27.48 -5.79 -8.82
C LYS A 95 -26.64 -4.62 -8.28
N HIS A 96 -26.33 -4.63 -6.97
CA HIS A 96 -25.49 -3.57 -6.39
C HIS A 96 -24.05 -3.66 -6.92
N VAL A 97 -23.50 -4.87 -7.02
CA VAL A 97 -22.15 -5.11 -7.56
C VAL A 97 -22.05 -4.63 -9.00
N GLU A 98 -23.05 -4.93 -9.84
CA GLU A 98 -23.13 -4.48 -11.23
C GLU A 98 -23.20 -2.94 -11.34
N GLU A 99 -24.09 -2.31 -10.57
CA GLU A 99 -24.24 -0.84 -10.55
C GLU A 99 -22.95 -0.15 -10.09
N LEU A 100 -22.30 -0.67 -9.05
CA LEU A 100 -21.04 -0.11 -8.52
C LEU A 100 -19.90 -0.28 -9.52
N SER A 101 -19.77 -1.46 -10.13
CA SER A 101 -18.74 -1.74 -11.14
C SER A 101 -18.86 -0.82 -12.34
N HIS A 102 -20.09 -0.66 -12.88
CA HIS A 102 -20.34 0.28 -13.97
C HIS A 102 -20.01 1.72 -13.59
N ALA A 103 -20.51 2.18 -12.42
CA ALA A 103 -20.27 3.54 -11.95
C ALA A 103 -18.77 3.80 -11.74
N ARG A 104 -18.04 2.85 -11.15
CA ARG A 104 -16.58 2.91 -10.95
C ARG A 104 -15.83 3.08 -12.26
N THR A 105 -16.12 2.25 -13.26
CA THR A 105 -15.48 2.32 -14.59
C THR A 105 -15.70 3.67 -15.25
N MET A 106 -16.94 4.14 -15.25
CA MET A 106 -17.29 5.45 -15.83
C MET A 106 -16.63 6.61 -15.07
N THR A 107 -16.63 6.56 -13.74
CA THR A 107 -16.06 7.62 -12.92
C THR A 107 -14.55 7.70 -13.08
N THR A 108 -13.84 6.56 -13.16
CA THR A 108 -12.39 6.51 -13.41
C THR A 108 -12.04 7.15 -14.76
N HIS A 109 -12.79 6.82 -15.80
CA HIS A 109 -12.59 7.41 -17.13
C HIS A 109 -12.82 8.93 -17.12
N ILE A 110 -13.89 9.39 -16.49
CA ILE A 110 -14.22 10.81 -16.37
C ILE A 110 -13.20 11.54 -15.50
N TRP A 111 -12.76 10.95 -14.40
CA TRP A 111 -11.73 11.51 -13.54
C TRP A 111 -10.43 11.80 -14.32
N ALA A 112 -9.97 10.87 -15.15
CA ALA A 112 -8.75 11.06 -15.92
C ALA A 112 -8.86 12.27 -16.87
N LYS A 113 -10.03 12.43 -17.53
CA LYS A 113 -10.31 13.57 -18.41
C LYS A 113 -10.47 14.88 -17.62
N ALA A 114 -11.24 14.85 -16.55
CA ALA A 114 -11.50 16.02 -15.68
C ALA A 114 -10.20 16.51 -15.03
N ARG A 115 -9.37 15.61 -14.51
CA ARG A 115 -8.06 15.96 -13.94
C ARG A 115 -7.15 16.66 -14.96
N LYS A 116 -7.08 16.13 -16.19
CA LYS A 116 -6.29 16.74 -17.29
C LYS A 116 -6.78 18.16 -17.62
N ASN A 117 -8.08 18.39 -17.56
CA ASN A 117 -8.71 19.68 -17.89
C ASN A 117 -8.89 20.58 -16.66
N ASN A 118 -8.55 20.10 -15.46
CA ASN A 118 -8.83 20.76 -14.18
C ASN A 118 -10.31 21.10 -13.97
N ASP A 119 -11.20 20.20 -14.35
CA ASP A 119 -12.66 20.38 -14.41
C ASP A 119 -13.37 19.57 -13.31
N TRP A 120 -13.60 20.19 -12.15
CA TRP A 120 -14.32 19.57 -11.05
C TRP A 120 -15.79 19.34 -11.36
N ASP A 121 -16.42 20.26 -12.09
CA ASP A 121 -17.85 20.21 -12.43
C ASP A 121 -18.17 19.00 -13.32
N MET A 122 -17.23 18.61 -14.17
CA MET A 122 -17.34 17.35 -14.93
C MET A 122 -17.24 16.11 -14.02
N TYR A 123 -16.45 16.16 -12.94
CA TYR A 123 -16.14 14.99 -12.13
C TYR A 123 -17.10 14.76 -10.96
N TYR A 124 -17.46 15.83 -10.23
CA TYR A 124 -18.17 15.66 -8.94
C TYR A 124 -19.52 14.92 -9.04
N PRO A 125 -20.35 15.02 -10.11
CA PRO A 125 -21.61 14.29 -10.16
C PRO A 125 -21.39 12.76 -10.21
N HIS A 126 -20.33 12.33 -10.88
CA HIS A 126 -19.97 10.91 -10.95
C HIS A 126 -19.37 10.41 -9.63
N LEU A 127 -18.56 11.23 -8.96
CA LEU A 127 -18.05 10.95 -7.61
C LEU A 127 -19.21 10.86 -6.60
N GLN A 128 -20.19 11.79 -6.66
CA GLN A 128 -21.37 11.75 -5.79
C GLN A 128 -22.16 10.44 -5.96
N LYS A 129 -22.36 10.00 -7.22
CA LYS A 129 -22.99 8.72 -7.49
C LYS A 129 -22.24 7.54 -6.86
N LEU A 130 -20.91 7.54 -6.92
CA LEU A 130 -20.09 6.52 -6.22
C LEU A 130 -20.25 6.60 -4.69
N ILE A 131 -20.23 7.80 -4.13
CA ILE A 131 -20.45 8.01 -2.70
C ILE A 131 -21.82 7.45 -2.27
N ASP A 132 -22.89 7.73 -3.02
CA ASP A 132 -24.23 7.24 -2.72
C ASP A 132 -24.31 5.71 -2.81
N LEU A 133 -23.69 5.12 -3.82
CA LEU A 133 -23.55 3.67 -3.95
C LEU A 133 -22.79 3.06 -2.76
N LYS A 134 -21.70 3.68 -2.34
CA LYS A 134 -20.93 3.22 -1.18
C LYS A 134 -21.67 3.43 0.15
N LYS A 135 -22.40 4.53 0.32
CA LYS A 135 -23.32 4.71 1.47
C LYS A 135 -24.35 3.59 1.51
N ARG A 136 -24.97 3.25 0.36
CA ARG A 136 -25.86 2.07 0.26
C ARG A 136 -25.15 0.76 0.57
N GLU A 137 -23.92 0.56 0.06
CA GLU A 137 -23.10 -0.62 0.34
C GLU A 137 -22.88 -0.82 1.83
N SER A 138 -22.60 0.25 2.58
CA SER A 138 -22.38 0.16 4.02
C SER A 138 -23.57 -0.44 4.78
N THR A 139 -24.80 -0.33 4.25
CA THR A 139 -26.01 -0.90 4.89
C THR A 139 -26.06 -2.43 4.80
N TYR A 140 -25.32 -3.04 3.89
CA TYR A 140 -25.26 -4.52 3.78
C TYR A 140 -24.31 -5.14 4.81
N PHE A 141 -23.43 -4.32 5.42
CA PHE A 141 -22.47 -4.79 6.42
C PHE A 141 -22.92 -4.42 7.85
N LYS A 142 -22.68 -5.31 8.80
CA LYS A 142 -22.89 -5.02 10.22
C LYS A 142 -21.70 -4.23 10.78
N SER A 143 -21.78 -2.91 10.70
CA SER A 143 -20.76 -1.98 11.19
C SER A 143 -21.37 -0.93 12.11
N LYS A 144 -20.56 -0.31 12.99
CA LYS A 144 -21.02 0.74 13.91
C LYS A 144 -21.37 2.02 13.16
N THR A 145 -20.55 2.37 12.19
CA THR A 145 -20.75 3.54 11.32
C THR A 145 -20.66 3.14 9.85
N PRO A 146 -21.20 3.92 8.92
CA PRO A 146 -21.01 3.68 7.49
C PRO A 146 -19.55 3.61 7.07
N TYR A 147 -18.68 4.45 7.65
CA TYR A 147 -17.26 4.46 7.30
C TYR A 147 -16.52 3.22 7.80
N ASP A 148 -16.87 2.68 8.97
CA ASP A 148 -16.31 1.41 9.46
C ASP A 148 -16.51 0.25 8.46
N ALA A 149 -17.64 0.24 7.75
CA ALA A 149 -17.93 -0.78 6.73
C ALA A 149 -16.90 -0.79 5.60
N HIS A 150 -16.36 0.39 5.26
CA HIS A 150 -15.36 0.54 4.20
C HIS A 150 -13.95 0.26 4.71
N ILE A 151 -13.57 0.78 5.88
CA ILE A 151 -12.26 0.51 6.51
C ILE A 151 -12.02 -0.99 6.66
N ARG A 152 -13.02 -1.72 7.18
CA ARG A 152 -12.92 -3.15 7.49
C ARG A 152 -12.76 -4.06 6.26
N GLN A 153 -13.00 -3.58 5.06
CA GLN A 153 -12.69 -4.29 3.82
C GLN A 153 -11.18 -4.38 3.57
N PHE A 154 -10.41 -3.42 4.08
CA PHE A 154 -8.96 -3.33 3.91
C PHE A 154 -8.18 -3.72 5.17
N ASP A 155 -8.73 -3.37 6.34
CA ASP A 155 -8.16 -3.71 7.63
C ASP A 155 -9.27 -3.99 8.66
N LYS A 156 -9.60 -5.27 8.83
CA LYS A 156 -10.77 -5.73 9.60
C LYS A 156 -10.72 -5.39 11.09
N ASN A 157 -9.54 -5.07 11.62
CA ASN A 157 -9.30 -4.91 13.06
C ASN A 157 -9.45 -3.47 13.54
N PHE A 158 -9.68 -2.50 12.61
CA PHE A 158 -9.79 -1.08 12.96
C PHE A 158 -11.19 -0.54 12.67
N THR A 159 -11.60 0.41 13.51
CA THR A 159 -12.76 1.27 13.29
C THR A 159 -12.30 2.71 12.99
N ALA A 160 -13.19 3.54 12.42
CA ALA A 160 -12.91 4.95 12.22
C ALA A 160 -12.54 5.66 13.54
N ALA A 161 -13.16 5.28 14.65
CA ALA A 161 -12.87 5.83 15.97
C ALA A 161 -11.45 5.49 16.46
N ASP A 162 -11.00 4.23 16.26
CA ASP A 162 -9.64 3.80 16.61
C ASP A 162 -8.62 4.59 15.79
N ILE A 163 -8.82 4.69 14.49
CA ILE A 163 -7.94 5.40 13.56
C ILE A 163 -7.92 6.90 13.88
N SER A 164 -9.07 7.51 14.14
CA SER A 164 -9.18 8.94 14.49
C SER A 164 -8.35 9.27 15.75
N LYS A 165 -8.39 8.41 16.76
CA LYS A 165 -7.58 8.56 17.98
C LYS A 165 -6.08 8.51 17.66
N ILE A 166 -5.65 7.47 16.93
CA ILE A 166 -4.25 7.27 16.53
C ILE A 166 -3.78 8.46 15.68
N PHE A 167 -4.56 8.86 14.68
CA PHE A 167 -4.20 9.95 13.75
C PHE A 167 -4.16 11.32 14.43
N SER A 168 -5.04 11.56 15.40
CA SER A 168 -5.02 12.80 16.19
C SER A 168 -3.73 12.95 16.99
N GLU A 169 -3.25 11.87 17.61
CA GLU A 169 -1.99 11.84 18.34
C GLU A 169 -0.79 11.99 17.38
N LEU A 170 -0.77 11.20 16.31
CA LEU A 170 0.28 11.24 15.29
C LEU A 170 0.42 12.64 14.68
N LYS A 171 -0.68 13.27 14.29
CA LYS A 171 -0.71 14.62 13.70
C LYS A 171 -0.03 15.65 14.60
N LYS A 172 -0.30 15.62 15.92
CA LYS A 172 0.33 16.52 16.89
C LYS A 172 1.85 16.29 16.94
N GLY A 173 2.28 15.03 16.98
CA GLY A 173 3.68 14.65 17.00
C GLY A 173 4.42 15.07 15.73
N LEU A 174 3.85 14.79 14.56
CA LEU A 174 4.44 15.14 13.27
C LEU A 174 4.54 16.66 13.08
N THR A 175 3.50 17.41 13.46
CA THR A 175 3.53 18.90 13.34
C THR A 175 4.62 19.50 14.22
N LYS A 176 4.86 18.95 15.41
CA LYS A 176 5.95 19.39 16.27
C LYS A 176 7.30 19.04 15.65
N LEU A 177 7.48 17.78 15.24
CA LEU A 177 8.73 17.28 14.67
C LEU A 177 9.08 18.02 13.36
N ALA A 178 8.10 18.33 12.50
CA ALA A 178 8.33 19.10 11.28
C ALA A 178 8.87 20.50 11.57
N LYS A 179 8.41 21.15 12.65
CA LYS A 179 8.94 22.45 13.08
C LYS A 179 10.40 22.34 13.55
N GLU A 180 10.75 21.29 14.28
CA GLU A 180 12.11 21.05 14.79
C GLU A 180 13.06 20.77 13.61
N VAL A 181 12.72 19.87 12.69
CA VAL A 181 13.51 19.56 11.48
C VAL A 181 13.67 20.79 10.57
N ASN A 182 12.60 21.57 10.40
CA ASN A 182 12.68 22.79 9.58
C ASN A 182 13.54 23.88 10.21
N ALA A 183 13.56 23.97 11.54
CA ALA A 183 14.43 24.93 12.26
C ALA A 183 15.91 24.59 12.13
N ASP A 184 16.29 23.33 12.13
CA ASP A 184 17.65 22.86 11.82
C ASP A 184 18.06 23.25 10.38
N GLY A 185 17.16 23.06 9.44
CA GLY A 185 17.34 23.48 8.04
C GLY A 185 18.24 22.56 7.19
N ARG A 186 18.95 21.58 7.73
CA ARG A 186 19.79 20.63 6.96
C ARG A 186 18.99 19.93 5.88
N PHE A 187 17.83 19.41 6.21
CA PHE A 187 16.93 18.68 5.33
C PHE A 187 16.07 19.57 4.42
N VAL A 188 15.99 20.85 4.70
CA VAL A 188 15.21 21.82 3.90
C VAL A 188 16.04 22.48 2.81
N LYS A 189 17.29 22.86 3.16
CA LYS A 189 18.17 23.65 2.29
C LYS A 189 19.00 22.82 1.32
N ILE A 190 19.00 21.49 1.47
CA ILE A 190 19.75 20.60 0.59
C ILE A 190 19.23 20.70 -0.85
N LYS A 191 20.15 20.79 -1.79
CA LYS A 191 19.82 20.84 -3.21
C LYS A 191 19.73 19.43 -3.76
N ASP A 192 18.74 19.19 -4.59
CA ASP A 192 18.55 17.90 -5.28
C ASP A 192 19.70 17.64 -6.27
N LEU A 193 19.89 16.37 -6.63
CA LEU A 193 20.74 15.97 -7.72
C LEU A 193 20.24 16.60 -9.03
N LYS A 194 21.16 16.96 -9.90
CA LYS A 194 20.83 17.64 -11.16
C LYS A 194 20.61 16.62 -12.28
N ALA A 195 19.46 16.69 -12.91
CA ALA A 195 19.18 15.97 -14.16
C ALA A 195 20.16 16.41 -15.30
N PRO A 196 20.27 15.63 -16.41
CA PRO A 196 19.50 14.43 -16.70
C PRO A 196 20.08 13.17 -16.07
N PHE A 197 19.22 12.16 -15.87
CA PHE A 197 19.57 10.82 -15.41
C PHE A 197 19.27 9.81 -16.52
N ALA A 198 20.26 9.27 -17.18
CA ALA A 198 20.06 8.28 -18.24
C ALA A 198 19.27 7.07 -17.74
N VAL A 199 18.42 6.50 -18.59
CA VAL A 199 17.51 5.42 -18.22
C VAL A 199 18.26 4.11 -17.95
N GLU A 200 19.27 3.79 -18.75
CA GLU A 200 20.03 2.53 -18.62
C GLU A 200 20.69 2.37 -17.23
N PRO A 201 21.40 3.38 -16.69
CA PRO A 201 21.92 3.33 -15.32
C PRO A 201 20.81 3.19 -14.25
N GLN A 202 19.62 3.79 -14.46
CA GLN A 202 18.50 3.61 -13.54
C GLN A 202 18.00 2.15 -13.55
N VAL A 203 17.90 1.54 -14.73
CA VAL A 203 17.54 0.11 -14.86
C VAL A 203 18.54 -0.78 -14.15
N GLU A 204 19.84 -0.49 -14.32
CA GLU A 204 20.90 -1.23 -13.62
C GLU A 204 20.79 -1.06 -12.10
N LEU A 205 20.57 0.15 -11.61
CA LEU A 205 20.39 0.41 -10.19
C LEU A 205 19.17 -0.34 -9.63
N SER A 206 18.03 -0.33 -10.34
CA SER A 206 16.83 -1.06 -9.93
C SER A 206 17.06 -2.58 -9.85
N LYS A 207 17.76 -3.18 -10.81
CA LYS A 207 18.14 -4.59 -10.78
C LYS A 207 19.11 -4.90 -9.62
N TYR A 208 20.07 -4.02 -9.38
CA TYR A 208 20.99 -4.14 -8.26
C TYR A 208 20.23 -4.15 -6.92
N ILE A 209 19.32 -3.18 -6.69
CA ILE A 209 18.49 -3.11 -5.49
C ILE A 209 17.66 -4.39 -5.31
N THR A 210 16.99 -4.84 -6.36
CA THR A 210 16.17 -6.05 -6.35
C THR A 210 16.99 -7.26 -5.86
N GLY A 211 18.20 -7.41 -6.38
CA GLY A 211 19.10 -8.51 -6.02
C GLY A 211 19.63 -8.43 -4.58
N ILE A 212 20.12 -7.27 -4.14
CA ILE A 212 20.70 -7.12 -2.80
C ILE A 212 19.68 -7.27 -1.69
N PHE A 213 18.42 -6.87 -1.91
CA PHE A 213 17.34 -7.07 -0.93
C PHE A 213 16.85 -8.53 -0.88
N GLY A 214 17.26 -9.38 -1.82
CA GLY A 214 17.05 -10.83 -1.77
C GLY A 214 15.78 -11.30 -2.47
N LEU A 215 15.27 -10.55 -3.45
CA LEU A 215 14.23 -11.04 -4.34
C LEU A 215 14.86 -11.92 -5.42
N GLU A 216 14.48 -13.21 -5.45
CA GLU A 216 15.09 -14.23 -6.29
C GLU A 216 14.76 -14.01 -7.78
N ALA A 217 15.79 -13.90 -8.61
CA ALA A 217 15.66 -13.53 -10.02
C ALA A 217 14.94 -14.59 -10.90
N ASP A 218 15.01 -15.87 -10.50
CA ASP A 218 14.31 -16.97 -11.17
C ASP A 218 12.82 -17.07 -10.81
N LYS A 219 12.40 -16.33 -9.78
CA LYS A 219 11.00 -16.25 -9.30
C LYS A 219 10.38 -14.87 -9.47
N SER A 220 11.11 -13.92 -10.02
CA SER A 220 10.64 -12.54 -10.12
C SER A 220 11.06 -11.87 -11.42
N ARG A 221 10.38 -10.79 -11.75
CA ARG A 221 10.78 -9.88 -12.83
C ARG A 221 10.45 -8.44 -12.52
N LEU A 222 11.23 -7.53 -13.08
CA LEU A 222 11.04 -6.09 -13.02
C LEU A 222 10.73 -5.58 -14.43
N ASP A 223 9.58 -4.91 -14.57
CA ASP A 223 9.09 -4.35 -15.82
C ASP A 223 8.81 -2.83 -15.69
N ILE A 224 8.43 -2.20 -16.78
CA ILE A 224 8.06 -0.78 -16.84
C ILE A 224 6.54 -0.66 -16.89
N SER A 225 5.99 0.25 -16.07
CA SER A 225 4.58 0.62 -16.11
C SER A 225 4.38 2.12 -15.92
N THR A 226 3.17 2.61 -16.20
CA THR A 226 2.82 4.03 -15.96
C THR A 226 2.85 4.39 -14.47
N HIS A 227 2.37 3.47 -13.63
CA HIS A 227 2.41 3.57 -12.18
C HIS A 227 3.11 2.34 -11.61
N PRO A 228 4.16 2.48 -10.80
CA PRO A 228 4.80 1.37 -10.13
C PRO A 228 3.80 0.53 -9.33
N PHE A 229 3.92 -0.79 -9.40
CA PHE A 229 3.13 -1.72 -8.60
C PHE A 229 3.83 -3.07 -8.45
N SER A 230 3.44 -3.81 -7.43
CA SER A 230 3.81 -5.20 -7.21
C SER A 230 2.59 -6.11 -7.35
N THR A 231 2.76 -7.26 -7.95
CA THR A 231 1.72 -8.30 -8.05
C THR A 231 2.32 -9.70 -7.97
N THR A 232 1.56 -10.62 -7.39
CA THR A 232 1.86 -12.04 -7.40
C THR A 232 0.94 -12.73 -8.39
N ILE A 233 1.51 -13.39 -9.38
CA ILE A 233 0.74 -14.16 -10.37
C ILE A 233 0.37 -15.53 -9.78
N ALA A 234 1.37 -16.20 -9.21
CA ALA A 234 1.25 -17.52 -8.61
C ALA A 234 2.38 -17.71 -7.58
N PRO A 235 2.39 -18.76 -6.76
CA PRO A 235 3.56 -19.13 -5.99
C PRO A 235 4.80 -19.18 -6.87
N ASN A 236 5.87 -18.48 -6.46
CA ASN A 236 7.13 -18.33 -7.21
C ASN A 236 7.04 -17.52 -8.54
N ASP A 237 6.02 -16.66 -8.70
CA ASP A 237 5.96 -15.68 -9.79
C ASP A 237 5.58 -14.31 -9.22
N PHE A 238 6.60 -13.53 -8.81
CA PHE A 238 6.47 -12.20 -8.20
C PHE A 238 6.89 -11.15 -9.21
N ARG A 239 6.04 -10.19 -9.50
CA ARG A 239 6.30 -9.17 -10.51
C ARG A 239 6.20 -7.78 -9.90
N ILE A 240 7.25 -7.01 -10.13
CA ILE A 240 7.31 -5.60 -9.74
C ILE A 240 7.48 -4.75 -10.98
N THR A 241 7.00 -3.53 -10.90
CA THR A 241 7.18 -2.55 -11.96
C THR A 241 7.72 -1.25 -11.41
N THR A 242 8.38 -0.48 -12.26
CA THR A 242 8.80 0.88 -11.96
C THR A 242 8.63 1.78 -13.18
N ARG A 243 8.88 3.06 -13.00
CA ARG A 243 8.85 4.05 -14.09
C ARG A 243 10.17 4.79 -14.14
N TYR A 244 10.77 4.82 -15.32
CA TYR A 244 12.01 5.56 -15.56
C TYR A 244 11.74 6.86 -16.31
N ASN A 245 12.45 7.91 -15.94
CA ASN A 245 12.51 9.16 -16.68
C ASN A 245 13.86 9.86 -16.45
N GLU A 246 14.21 10.81 -17.33
CA GLU A 246 15.51 11.50 -17.22
C GLU A 246 15.51 12.70 -16.28
N LYS A 247 14.36 13.04 -15.67
CA LYS A 247 14.22 14.25 -14.84
C LYS A 247 14.62 14.01 -13.38
N ASP A 248 14.42 12.79 -12.88
CA ASP A 248 14.60 12.41 -11.49
C ASP A 248 15.03 10.95 -11.32
N LEU A 249 15.22 10.52 -10.09
CA LEU A 249 15.52 9.15 -9.68
C LEU A 249 14.36 8.54 -8.87
N ASP A 250 13.11 8.88 -9.19
CA ASP A 250 11.94 8.30 -8.51
C ASP A 250 11.89 6.78 -8.63
N SER A 251 12.44 6.22 -9.73
CA SER A 251 12.62 4.78 -9.92
C SER A 251 13.39 4.09 -8.79
N PHE A 252 14.33 4.80 -8.14
CA PHE A 252 15.11 4.29 -7.02
C PHE A 252 14.23 4.01 -5.79
N GLY A 253 13.43 4.99 -5.37
CA GLY A 253 12.50 4.84 -4.25
C GLY A 253 11.39 3.84 -4.54
N SER A 254 10.76 3.96 -5.72
CA SER A 254 9.67 3.05 -6.09
C SER A 254 10.13 1.59 -6.24
N THR A 255 11.34 1.33 -6.74
CA THR A 255 11.88 -0.04 -6.79
C THR A 255 12.03 -0.62 -5.38
N MET A 256 12.58 0.12 -4.42
CA MET A 256 12.70 -0.35 -3.03
C MET A 256 11.32 -0.65 -2.40
N HIS A 257 10.33 0.19 -2.68
CA HIS A 257 8.95 0.02 -2.24
C HIS A 257 8.34 -1.27 -2.79
N GLU A 258 8.37 -1.46 -4.11
CA GLU A 258 7.77 -2.63 -4.75
C GLU A 258 8.50 -3.94 -4.40
N VAL A 259 9.82 -3.88 -4.22
CA VAL A 259 10.60 -5.03 -3.71
C VAL A 259 10.14 -5.39 -2.29
N GLY A 260 9.86 -4.42 -1.42
CA GLY A 260 9.35 -4.68 -0.08
C GLY A 260 8.02 -5.45 -0.09
N HIS A 261 7.10 -5.08 -0.97
CA HIS A 261 5.85 -5.83 -1.22
C HIS A 261 6.14 -7.25 -1.74
N ALA A 262 6.98 -7.38 -2.75
CA ALA A 262 7.30 -8.68 -3.36
C ALA A 262 8.01 -9.62 -2.38
N LEU A 263 8.89 -9.14 -1.51
CA LEU A 263 9.54 -9.94 -0.46
C LEU A 263 8.54 -10.47 0.57
N TYR A 264 7.52 -9.70 0.92
CA TYR A 264 6.44 -10.17 1.78
C TYR A 264 5.67 -11.30 1.10
N GLU A 265 5.23 -11.09 -0.11
CA GLU A 265 4.50 -12.06 -0.92
C GLU A 265 5.31 -13.37 -1.14
N ALA A 266 6.62 -13.24 -1.38
CA ALA A 266 7.53 -14.38 -1.52
C ALA A 266 7.73 -15.18 -0.23
N GLY A 267 7.50 -14.56 0.92
CA GLY A 267 7.61 -15.21 2.23
C GLY A 267 6.30 -15.83 2.75
N LEU A 268 5.16 -15.59 2.09
CA LEU A 268 3.87 -16.13 2.50
C LEU A 268 3.82 -17.67 2.36
N PRO A 269 3.16 -18.41 3.27
CA PRO A 269 3.19 -19.87 3.33
C PRO A 269 2.26 -20.53 2.31
N ARG A 270 2.43 -20.18 1.01
CA ARG A 270 1.59 -20.68 -0.09
C ARG A 270 1.86 -22.14 -0.47
N ASP A 271 3.01 -22.68 -0.12
CA ASP A 271 3.30 -24.11 -0.24
C ASP A 271 2.28 -24.97 0.49
N LYS A 272 1.77 -24.51 1.61
CA LYS A 272 0.80 -25.19 2.46
C LYS A 272 -0.61 -24.64 2.37
N TRP A 273 -0.77 -23.32 2.17
CA TRP A 273 -2.04 -22.62 2.35
C TRP A 273 -2.52 -21.87 1.11
N ASN A 274 -1.99 -22.22 -0.08
CA ASN A 274 -2.38 -21.55 -1.32
C ASN A 274 -3.91 -21.54 -1.52
N GLY A 275 -4.43 -20.39 -1.94
CA GLY A 275 -5.87 -20.17 -2.13
C GLY A 275 -6.69 -20.03 -0.85
N THR A 276 -6.06 -20.14 0.34
CA THR A 276 -6.74 -19.89 1.61
C THR A 276 -6.26 -18.60 2.25
N PRO A 277 -7.02 -17.99 3.18
CA PRO A 277 -6.60 -16.78 3.89
C PRO A 277 -5.23 -16.88 4.56
N PHE A 278 -4.81 -18.07 5.03
CA PHE A 278 -3.50 -18.24 5.65
C PHE A 278 -2.33 -18.14 4.66
N GLY A 279 -2.56 -18.33 3.37
CA GLY A 279 -1.59 -18.10 2.30
C GLY A 279 -1.55 -16.65 1.80
N GLU A 280 -2.30 -15.74 2.42
CA GLU A 280 -2.42 -14.34 2.04
C GLU A 280 -1.81 -13.41 3.09
N ALA A 281 -1.51 -12.17 2.68
CA ALA A 281 -1.07 -11.12 3.58
C ALA A 281 -2.12 -10.85 4.66
N LEU A 282 -1.67 -10.50 5.88
CA LEU A 282 -2.54 -10.31 7.03
C LEU A 282 -3.57 -9.18 6.81
N SER A 283 -3.11 -8.04 6.31
CA SER A 283 -3.93 -6.89 5.93
C SER A 283 -3.16 -5.97 4.99
N LEU A 284 -3.83 -5.00 4.39
CA LEU A 284 -3.14 -4.01 3.57
C LEU A 284 -2.21 -3.11 4.37
N SER A 285 -2.51 -2.81 5.64
CA SER A 285 -1.58 -2.07 6.51
C SER A 285 -0.30 -2.84 6.76
N VAL A 286 -0.37 -4.15 6.98
CA VAL A 286 0.83 -4.98 7.14
C VAL A 286 1.59 -5.10 5.82
N HIS A 287 0.88 -5.22 4.69
CA HIS A 287 1.49 -5.26 3.36
C HIS A 287 2.28 -3.97 3.07
N GLU A 288 1.67 -2.81 3.35
CA GLU A 288 2.33 -1.50 3.22
C GLU A 288 3.47 -1.33 4.24
N SER A 289 3.37 -1.93 5.43
CA SER A 289 4.46 -1.85 6.41
C SER A 289 5.74 -2.49 5.91
N GLN A 290 5.65 -3.51 5.05
CA GLN A 290 6.83 -4.18 4.49
C GLN A 290 7.47 -3.33 3.38
N SER A 291 6.68 -2.71 2.51
CA SER A 291 7.19 -1.77 1.50
C SER A 291 7.86 -0.56 2.15
N ARG A 292 7.18 0.05 3.14
CA ARG A 292 7.72 1.22 3.87
C ARG A 292 8.94 0.88 4.71
N PHE A 293 9.01 -0.32 5.25
CA PHE A 293 10.20 -0.78 5.96
C PHE A 293 11.43 -0.80 5.03
N TRP A 294 11.31 -1.41 3.86
CA TRP A 294 12.42 -1.47 2.91
C TRP A 294 12.72 -0.13 2.24
N GLU A 295 11.71 0.65 1.87
CA GLU A 295 11.88 1.96 1.25
C GLU A 295 12.43 2.99 2.25
N ASN A 296 11.75 3.20 3.38
CA ASN A 296 12.02 4.32 4.26
C ASN A 296 13.01 3.98 5.37
N ILE A 297 12.81 2.86 6.07
CA ILE A 297 13.63 2.52 7.24
C ILE A 297 15.00 2.01 6.81
N VAL A 298 15.03 1.10 5.85
CA VAL A 298 16.30 0.58 5.31
C VAL A 298 16.82 1.53 4.24
N GLY A 299 16.11 1.71 3.14
CA GLY A 299 16.57 2.34 1.91
C GLY A 299 16.83 3.84 1.98
N ARG A 300 16.26 4.54 2.96
CA ARG A 300 16.52 5.96 3.21
C ARG A 300 17.26 6.21 4.52
N SER A 301 17.93 5.21 5.09
CA SER A 301 18.79 5.37 6.27
C SER A 301 20.14 5.98 5.89
N GLN A 302 20.85 6.50 6.90
CA GLN A 302 22.21 7.00 6.72
C GLN A 302 23.17 5.86 6.37
N GLU A 303 23.00 4.71 6.98
CA GLU A 303 23.77 3.48 6.73
C GLU A 303 23.61 3.01 5.29
N PHE A 304 22.37 2.98 4.78
CA PHE A 304 22.12 2.62 3.39
C PHE A 304 22.69 3.65 2.42
N SER A 305 22.65 4.93 2.76
CA SER A 305 23.27 5.99 1.95
C SER A 305 24.78 5.80 1.86
N SER A 306 25.44 5.35 2.92
CA SER A 306 26.86 5.00 2.91
C SER A 306 27.13 3.77 2.03
N PHE A 307 26.32 2.74 2.14
CA PHE A 307 26.41 1.52 1.35
C PHE A 307 26.20 1.75 -0.15
N ILE A 308 25.13 2.46 -0.53
CA ILE A 308 24.75 2.63 -1.94
C ILE A 308 25.55 3.69 -2.69
N HIS A 309 26.16 4.62 -1.97
CA HIS A 309 26.89 5.76 -2.55
C HIS A 309 27.96 5.36 -3.59
N PRO A 310 28.82 4.35 -3.39
CA PRO A 310 29.79 3.92 -4.40
C PRO A 310 29.13 3.49 -5.71
N LYS A 311 28.04 2.69 -5.62
CA LYS A 311 27.28 2.23 -6.80
C LYS A 311 26.58 3.38 -7.52
N MET A 312 25.99 4.33 -6.80
CA MET A 312 25.41 5.52 -7.41
C MET A 312 26.48 6.40 -8.09
N LYS A 313 27.67 6.52 -7.51
CA LYS A 313 28.77 7.26 -8.11
C LYS A 313 29.30 6.58 -9.38
N GLU A 314 29.31 5.25 -9.43
CA GLU A 314 29.65 4.47 -10.62
C GLU A 314 28.64 4.74 -11.75
N LEU A 315 27.34 4.65 -11.44
CA LEU A 315 26.26 4.77 -12.42
C LEU A 315 25.98 6.22 -12.87
N PHE A 316 26.15 7.18 -11.96
CA PHE A 316 25.84 8.60 -12.18
C PHE A 316 27.04 9.52 -11.82
N PRO A 317 28.20 9.33 -12.47
CA PRO A 317 29.44 10.02 -12.05
C PRO A 317 29.33 11.54 -12.11
N THR A 318 28.60 12.10 -13.07
CA THR A 318 28.40 13.54 -13.21
C THR A 318 27.49 14.09 -12.11
N GLN A 319 26.35 13.45 -11.86
CA GLN A 319 25.36 13.89 -10.89
C GLN A 319 25.87 13.73 -9.45
N MET A 320 26.68 12.69 -9.22
CA MET A 320 27.27 12.39 -7.91
C MET A 320 28.58 13.12 -7.63
N LYS A 321 29.04 13.99 -8.54
CA LYS A 321 30.28 14.78 -8.32
C LYS A 321 30.15 15.70 -7.10
N GLY A 322 31.01 15.48 -6.09
CA GLY A 322 31.01 16.25 -4.84
C GLY A 322 29.85 15.91 -3.87
N VAL A 323 29.10 14.86 -4.16
CA VAL A 323 28.11 14.31 -3.22
C VAL A 323 28.83 13.33 -2.30
N THR A 324 28.65 13.49 -1.00
CA THR A 324 29.12 12.54 0.04
C THR A 324 27.95 11.66 0.48
N PRO A 325 28.19 10.54 1.18
CA PRO A 325 27.11 9.72 1.75
C PRO A 325 26.13 10.52 2.60
N GLU A 326 26.62 11.45 3.42
CA GLU A 326 25.78 12.32 4.27
C GLU A 326 24.92 13.26 3.42
N LYS A 327 25.48 13.84 2.35
CA LYS A 327 24.70 14.66 1.42
C LYS A 327 23.63 13.83 0.71
N LEU A 328 23.96 12.61 0.29
CA LEU A 328 23.01 11.69 -0.32
C LEU A 328 21.85 11.40 0.65
N PHE A 329 22.16 11.09 1.92
CA PHE A 329 21.17 10.89 2.96
C PHE A 329 20.23 12.11 3.12
N LEU A 330 20.79 13.32 3.20
CA LEU A 330 20.00 14.55 3.28
C LEU A 330 19.09 14.75 2.06
N MET A 331 19.59 14.46 0.85
CA MET A 331 18.82 14.57 -0.39
C MET A 331 17.65 13.57 -0.43
N MET A 332 17.89 12.31 -0.06
CA MET A 332 16.87 11.27 -0.02
C MET A 332 15.78 11.53 1.03
N ASN A 333 16.08 12.35 2.04
CA ASN A 333 15.17 12.70 3.13
C ASN A 333 14.83 14.19 3.16
N LYS A 334 14.97 14.90 2.02
CA LYS A 334 14.63 16.32 1.92
C LYS A 334 13.21 16.57 2.43
N SER A 335 13.08 17.47 3.39
CA SER A 335 11.86 17.70 4.15
C SER A 335 11.26 19.05 3.84
N VAL A 336 10.38 19.08 2.84
CA VAL A 336 9.58 20.27 2.48
C VAL A 336 8.13 19.85 2.27
N PRO A 337 7.15 20.65 2.76
CA PRO A 337 5.75 20.40 2.44
C PRO A 337 5.53 20.53 0.93
N ASN A 338 4.72 19.65 0.35
CA ASN A 338 4.32 19.75 -1.05
C ASN A 338 2.82 19.48 -1.22
N LEU A 339 2.32 19.66 -2.44
CA LEU A 339 0.91 19.45 -2.75
C LEU A 339 0.56 18.00 -3.06
N ILE A 340 1.50 17.23 -3.60
CA ILE A 340 1.24 15.90 -4.15
C ILE A 340 1.67 14.82 -3.16
N ARG A 341 0.71 13.99 -2.74
CA ARG A 341 0.93 12.95 -1.71
C ARG A 341 2.05 11.98 -2.08
N VAL A 342 2.05 11.47 -3.31
CA VAL A 342 3.04 10.47 -3.75
C VAL A 342 4.47 11.03 -3.87
N GLU A 343 4.62 12.35 -3.96
CA GLU A 343 5.90 13.06 -3.97
C GLU A 343 6.31 13.56 -2.57
N SER A 344 5.45 13.32 -1.56
CA SER A 344 5.67 13.83 -0.22
C SER A 344 6.76 13.04 0.50
N CYS A 345 7.65 13.75 1.19
CA CYS A 345 8.64 13.13 2.07
C CYS A 345 7.98 12.44 3.27
N GLU A 346 8.71 11.55 3.91
CA GLU A 346 8.21 10.72 5.00
C GLU A 346 7.59 11.53 6.16
N LEU A 347 8.16 12.68 6.47
CA LEU A 347 7.70 13.55 7.56
C LEU A 347 6.30 14.12 7.32
N TYR A 348 5.96 14.43 6.07
CA TYR A 348 4.66 15.03 5.71
C TYR A 348 3.65 14.03 5.13
N TYR A 349 4.11 12.88 4.65
CA TYR A 349 3.26 11.88 3.97
C TYR A 349 2.01 11.49 4.78
N ASN A 350 2.18 11.24 6.07
CA ASN A 350 1.06 10.84 6.93
C ASN A 350 0.02 11.96 7.11
N LEU A 351 0.41 13.24 7.02
CA LEU A 351 -0.54 14.35 7.06
C LEU A 351 -1.44 14.37 5.83
N HIS A 352 -0.89 14.02 4.65
CA HIS A 352 -1.70 13.85 3.43
C HIS A 352 -2.74 12.74 3.60
N VAL A 353 -2.36 11.62 4.20
CA VAL A 353 -3.28 10.50 4.46
C VAL A 353 -4.36 10.89 5.48
N ILE A 354 -3.98 11.57 6.55
CA ILE A 354 -4.91 12.04 7.60
C ILE A 354 -5.98 12.98 7.00
N ILE A 355 -5.60 13.88 6.10
CA ILE A 355 -6.55 14.76 5.40
C ILE A 355 -7.61 13.94 4.67
N ARG A 356 -7.21 12.91 3.94
CA ARG A 356 -8.13 12.05 3.20
C ARG A 356 -9.05 11.26 4.11
N PHE A 357 -8.50 10.73 5.20
CA PHE A 357 -9.29 10.05 6.23
C PHE A 357 -10.36 10.96 6.82
N GLU A 358 -10.00 12.19 7.20
CA GLU A 358 -10.96 13.15 7.78
C GLU A 358 -12.04 13.53 6.76
N ILE A 359 -11.72 13.69 5.48
CA ILE A 359 -12.69 13.95 4.41
C ILE A 359 -13.63 12.74 4.21
N GLU A 360 -13.09 11.52 4.17
CA GLU A 360 -13.92 10.32 4.05
C GLU A 360 -14.85 10.14 5.26
N GLU A 361 -14.38 10.46 6.48
CA GLU A 361 -15.23 10.47 7.68
C GLU A 361 -16.37 11.50 7.56
N MET A 362 -16.08 12.70 7.05
CA MET A 362 -17.11 13.71 6.78
C MET A 362 -18.11 13.21 5.72
N ILE A 363 -17.67 12.56 4.65
CA ILE A 363 -18.54 12.02 3.60
C ILE A 363 -19.49 10.96 4.15
N PHE A 364 -18.98 9.97 4.85
CA PHE A 364 -19.77 8.80 5.25
C PHE A 364 -20.51 8.96 6.57
N ASN A 365 -19.94 9.67 7.54
CA ASN A 365 -20.50 9.78 8.88
C ASN A 365 -21.18 11.15 9.15
N GLN A 366 -20.85 12.20 8.36
CA GLN A 366 -21.36 13.56 8.60
C GLN A 366 -22.12 14.14 7.39
N GLY A 367 -22.15 13.44 6.24
CA GLY A 367 -22.97 13.80 5.10
C GLY A 367 -22.36 14.85 4.17
N LEU A 368 -21.03 15.02 4.15
CA LEU A 368 -20.36 15.91 3.19
C LEU A 368 -20.66 15.46 1.76
N ASP A 369 -21.10 16.40 0.92
CA ASP A 369 -21.34 16.17 -0.50
C ASP A 369 -20.07 16.31 -1.34
N ALA A 370 -20.02 15.61 -2.48
CA ALA A 370 -18.88 15.69 -3.39
C ALA A 370 -18.57 17.11 -3.85
N PHE A 371 -19.61 17.95 -4.03
CA PHE A 371 -19.46 19.35 -4.44
C PHE A 371 -18.55 20.14 -3.49
N ASP A 372 -18.63 19.89 -2.18
CA ASP A 372 -17.92 20.63 -1.14
C ASP A 372 -16.51 20.06 -0.83
N ILE A 373 -16.15 18.90 -1.38
CA ILE A 373 -14.84 18.25 -1.13
C ILE A 373 -13.66 19.18 -1.42
N PRO A 374 -13.57 19.92 -2.55
CA PRO A 374 -12.43 20.79 -2.82
C PRO A 374 -12.25 21.90 -1.80
N TYR A 375 -13.34 22.42 -1.26
CA TYR A 375 -13.26 23.43 -0.20
C TYR A 375 -12.65 22.83 1.07
N MET A 376 -13.19 21.72 1.56
CA MET A 376 -12.67 21.04 2.76
C MET A 376 -11.21 20.57 2.56
N TRP A 377 -10.88 20.09 1.37
CA TRP A 377 -9.53 19.72 1.01
C TRP A 377 -8.55 20.87 1.19
N ASN A 378 -8.87 22.03 0.62
CA ASN A 378 -8.01 23.21 0.68
C ASN A 378 -7.83 23.72 2.11
N GLU A 379 -8.90 23.75 2.92
CA GLU A 379 -8.84 24.14 4.34
C GLU A 379 -7.93 23.21 5.16
N LEU A 380 -8.04 21.89 4.95
CA LEU A 380 -7.20 20.92 5.66
C LEU A 380 -5.74 20.95 5.19
N TYR A 381 -5.49 21.17 3.89
CA TYR A 381 -4.13 21.32 3.36
C TYR A 381 -3.42 22.53 3.94
N GLU A 382 -4.07 23.69 3.94
CA GLU A 382 -3.52 24.89 4.54
C GLU A 382 -3.26 24.71 6.04
N LYS A 383 -4.21 24.12 6.74
CA LYS A 383 -4.12 23.87 8.19
C LYS A 383 -3.00 22.90 8.58
N TYR A 384 -2.78 21.82 7.85
CA TYR A 384 -1.85 20.74 8.25
C TYR A 384 -0.51 20.78 7.54
N LEU A 385 -0.47 21.26 6.30
CA LEU A 385 0.73 21.29 5.47
C LEU A 385 1.26 22.71 5.25
N GLY A 386 0.45 23.75 5.53
CA GLY A 386 0.82 25.13 5.28
C GLY A 386 0.89 25.50 3.78
N VAL A 387 0.30 24.67 2.92
CA VAL A 387 0.22 24.86 1.46
C VAL A 387 -1.23 24.74 0.99
N ARG A 388 -1.58 25.49 -0.06
CA ARG A 388 -2.95 25.49 -0.60
C ARG A 388 -2.92 25.18 -2.09
N PRO A 389 -3.60 24.13 -2.56
CA PRO A 389 -3.73 23.84 -3.99
C PRO A 389 -4.39 24.99 -4.75
N LYS A 390 -3.87 25.32 -5.93
CA LYS A 390 -4.43 26.34 -6.82
C LYS A 390 -5.38 25.73 -7.85
N THR A 391 -5.27 24.45 -8.07
CA THR A 391 -6.07 23.69 -9.04
C THR A 391 -6.68 22.47 -8.39
N HIS A 392 -7.79 21.97 -8.94
CA HIS A 392 -8.39 20.72 -8.50
C HIS A 392 -7.51 19.50 -8.82
N ALA A 393 -6.73 19.59 -9.89
CA ALA A 393 -5.78 18.55 -10.29
C ALA A 393 -4.64 18.36 -9.28
N GLU A 394 -4.15 19.45 -8.65
CA GLU A 394 -3.20 19.42 -7.52
C GLU A 394 -3.88 19.14 -6.18
N GLY A 395 -5.19 19.37 -6.10
CA GLY A 395 -6.04 19.18 -4.93
C GLY A 395 -6.80 17.86 -4.95
N ALA A 396 -8.13 17.95 -4.85
CA ALA A 396 -9.05 16.82 -4.65
C ALA A 396 -9.05 15.77 -5.77
N MET A 397 -8.53 16.09 -6.97
CA MET A 397 -8.41 15.14 -8.09
C MET A 397 -7.02 14.50 -8.21
N GLN A 398 -6.10 14.73 -7.29
CA GLN A 398 -4.73 14.19 -7.43
C GLN A 398 -4.65 12.67 -7.32
N ASP A 399 -5.54 12.03 -6.57
CA ASP A 399 -5.59 10.58 -6.34
C ASP A 399 -6.75 9.93 -7.12
N SER A 400 -6.51 8.73 -7.64
CA SER A 400 -7.53 7.93 -8.33
C SER A 400 -8.42 7.08 -7.42
N HIS A 401 -8.08 6.99 -6.13
CA HIS A 401 -8.75 6.08 -5.17
C HIS A 401 -10.26 6.27 -5.13
N TRP A 402 -10.73 7.50 -4.99
CA TRP A 402 -12.17 7.78 -4.94
C TRP A 402 -12.88 7.50 -6.27
N ALA A 403 -12.21 7.80 -7.40
CA ALA A 403 -12.72 7.43 -8.72
C ALA A 403 -12.81 5.91 -8.91
N GLY A 404 -11.91 5.16 -8.26
CA GLY A 404 -11.91 3.70 -8.18
C GLY A 404 -12.81 3.12 -7.08
N ALA A 405 -13.63 3.95 -6.40
CA ALA A 405 -14.50 3.56 -5.27
C ALA A 405 -13.75 2.96 -4.07
N ALA A 406 -12.44 3.22 -3.91
CA ALA A 406 -11.59 2.69 -2.84
C ALA A 406 -11.65 3.57 -1.57
N PHE A 407 -12.85 3.82 -1.06
CA PHE A 407 -13.05 4.51 0.21
C PHE A 407 -12.70 3.59 1.39
N GLY A 408 -12.06 4.14 2.43
CA GLY A 408 -11.53 3.36 3.56
C GLY A 408 -10.13 2.80 3.33
N TYR A 409 -9.55 3.00 2.14
CA TYR A 409 -8.22 2.52 1.78
C TYR A 409 -7.09 3.39 2.38
N PHE A 410 -7.22 4.72 2.33
CA PHE A 410 -6.14 5.64 2.75
C PHE A 410 -5.55 5.39 4.14
N PRO A 411 -6.33 5.04 5.17
CA PRO A 411 -5.77 4.75 6.49
C PRO A 411 -4.68 3.69 6.50
N THR A 412 -4.74 2.70 5.58
CA THR A 412 -3.79 1.59 5.53
C THR A 412 -2.35 2.05 5.32
N TYR A 413 -2.15 3.14 4.59
CA TYR A 413 -0.83 3.74 4.36
C TYR A 413 -0.17 4.22 5.64
N THR A 414 -0.89 4.99 6.46
CA THR A 414 -0.36 5.51 7.73
C THR A 414 -0.26 4.42 8.79
N LEU A 415 -1.23 3.51 8.86
CA LEU A 415 -1.13 2.34 9.74
C LEU A 415 0.10 1.48 9.37
N GLY A 416 0.39 1.31 8.08
CA GLY A 416 1.60 0.65 7.59
C GLY A 416 2.88 1.33 8.08
N ASN A 417 2.95 2.66 7.99
CA ASN A 417 4.08 3.43 8.53
C ASN A 417 4.24 3.25 10.04
N LEU A 418 3.15 3.24 10.80
CA LEU A 418 3.19 3.03 12.26
C LEU A 418 3.66 1.61 12.62
N ILE A 419 3.16 0.60 11.89
CA ILE A 419 3.60 -0.80 12.05
C ILE A 419 5.09 -0.91 11.73
N SER A 420 5.56 -0.31 10.64
CA SER A 420 6.99 -0.34 10.26
C SER A 420 7.87 0.33 11.30
N GLY A 421 7.44 1.46 11.90
CA GLY A 421 8.16 2.13 12.97
C GLY A 421 8.24 1.28 14.24
N SER A 422 7.15 0.63 14.65
CA SER A 422 7.15 -0.28 15.80
C SER A 422 8.02 -1.52 15.55
N LEU A 423 7.98 -2.05 14.31
CA LEU A 423 8.83 -3.15 13.87
C LEU A 423 10.32 -2.77 13.92
N TYR A 424 10.68 -1.57 13.45
CA TYR A 424 12.04 -1.04 13.56
C TYR A 424 12.54 -1.01 15.01
N GLN A 425 11.74 -0.45 15.94
CA GLN A 425 12.09 -0.40 17.33
C GLN A 425 12.29 -1.80 17.95
N LYS A 426 11.48 -2.77 17.54
CA LYS A 426 11.60 -4.16 17.96
C LYS A 426 12.87 -4.81 17.39
N MET A 427 13.09 -4.70 16.08
CA MET A 427 14.24 -5.29 15.41
C MET A 427 15.58 -4.76 15.92
N LYS A 428 15.71 -3.45 16.18
CA LYS A 428 16.92 -2.86 16.77
C LYS A 428 17.26 -3.44 18.16
N LYS A 429 16.25 -3.82 18.92
CA LYS A 429 16.48 -4.47 20.23
C LYS A 429 16.96 -5.91 20.07
N GLU A 430 16.45 -6.62 19.09
CA GLU A 430 16.70 -8.05 18.89
C GLU A 430 17.93 -8.29 17.98
N ILE A 431 18.17 -7.45 16.97
CA ILE A 431 19.33 -7.50 16.07
C ILE A 431 20.31 -6.39 16.44
N LYS A 432 21.29 -6.70 17.28
CA LYS A 432 22.25 -5.70 17.78
C LYS A 432 23.14 -5.07 16.68
N THR A 433 23.28 -5.75 15.55
CA THR A 433 24.08 -5.31 14.39
C THR A 433 23.22 -4.67 13.29
N PHE A 434 21.93 -4.35 13.55
CA PHE A 434 20.97 -3.92 12.54
C PHE A 434 21.52 -2.80 11.63
N ASN A 435 22.04 -1.73 12.21
CA ASN A 435 22.60 -0.60 11.45
C ASN A 435 23.89 -1.02 10.69
N GLN A 436 24.78 -1.77 11.35
CA GLN A 436 26.01 -2.26 10.71
C GLN A 436 25.71 -3.24 9.58
N ASP A 437 24.68 -4.07 9.70
CA ASP A 437 24.27 -4.99 8.65
C ASP A 437 23.80 -4.21 7.41
N ILE A 438 23.05 -3.11 7.58
CA ILE A 438 22.65 -2.22 6.47
C ILE A 438 23.88 -1.55 5.83
N GLU A 439 24.79 -0.99 6.64
CA GLU A 439 25.99 -0.30 6.15
C GLU A 439 26.92 -1.22 5.35
N ARG A 440 26.92 -2.53 5.67
CA ARG A 440 27.70 -3.55 4.96
C ARG A 440 26.96 -4.20 3.79
N GLY A 441 25.67 -3.92 3.60
CA GLY A 441 24.84 -4.59 2.60
C GLY A 441 24.44 -6.02 2.98
N GLU A 442 24.46 -6.36 4.27
CA GLU A 442 24.13 -7.69 4.80
C GLU A 442 22.62 -7.80 5.14
N PHE A 443 21.76 -7.64 4.12
CA PHE A 443 20.31 -7.59 4.30
C PHE A 443 19.65 -8.94 4.63
N SER A 444 20.36 -10.05 4.46
CA SER A 444 19.81 -11.40 4.65
C SER A 444 19.30 -11.67 6.06
N ARG A 445 19.95 -11.11 7.11
CA ARG A 445 19.51 -11.26 8.50
C ARG A 445 18.18 -10.52 8.75
N ILE A 446 18.05 -9.33 8.18
CA ILE A 446 16.82 -8.53 8.24
C ILE A 446 15.68 -9.29 7.56
N LEU A 447 15.92 -9.78 6.33
CA LEU A 447 14.93 -10.54 5.57
C LEU A 447 14.53 -11.83 6.28
N THR A 448 15.49 -12.56 6.86
CA THR A 448 15.22 -13.78 7.64
C THR A 448 14.31 -13.47 8.83
N TYR A 449 14.61 -12.40 9.57
CA TYR A 449 13.77 -11.98 10.69
C TYR A 449 12.32 -11.69 10.24
N LEU A 450 12.14 -10.95 9.16
CA LEU A 450 10.83 -10.63 8.59
C LEU A 450 10.09 -11.90 8.14
N ARG A 451 10.79 -12.83 7.47
CA ARG A 451 10.23 -14.12 7.03
C ARG A 451 9.76 -14.98 8.20
N GLU A 452 10.57 -15.11 9.24
CA GLU A 452 10.25 -15.97 10.40
C GLU A 452 9.15 -15.39 11.27
N ASN A 453 9.11 -14.07 11.47
CA ASN A 453 8.20 -13.44 12.42
C ASN A 453 6.91 -12.92 11.80
N ILE A 454 6.89 -12.64 10.48
CA ILE A 454 5.75 -12.04 9.79
C ILE A 454 5.32 -12.85 8.57
N HIS A 455 6.20 -12.96 7.57
CA HIS A 455 5.82 -13.45 6.24
C HIS A 455 5.28 -14.88 6.30
N SER A 456 6.00 -15.80 6.94
CA SER A 456 5.62 -17.23 7.06
C SER A 456 4.34 -17.48 7.87
N LYS A 457 3.75 -16.45 8.44
CA LYS A 457 2.54 -16.58 9.27
C LYS A 457 1.26 -16.26 8.47
N GLY A 458 1.34 -15.51 7.37
CA GLY A 458 0.17 -15.07 6.63
C GLY A 458 -0.90 -14.46 7.53
N ARG A 459 -2.18 -14.75 7.30
CA ARG A 459 -3.30 -14.29 8.15
C ARG A 459 -3.51 -15.12 9.44
N ALA A 460 -2.55 -15.97 9.82
CA ALA A 460 -2.66 -16.76 11.04
C ALA A 460 -2.24 -16.03 12.33
N ILE A 461 -1.73 -14.80 12.22
CA ILE A 461 -1.33 -13.95 13.35
C ILE A 461 -2.14 -12.64 13.36
N GLU A 462 -1.95 -11.83 14.38
CA GLU A 462 -2.51 -10.49 14.49
C GLU A 462 -1.38 -9.43 14.43
N VAL A 463 -1.76 -8.16 14.16
CA VAL A 463 -0.77 -7.05 14.17
C VAL A 463 -0.03 -6.96 15.49
N SER A 464 -0.73 -7.20 16.61
CA SER A 464 -0.14 -7.22 17.94
C SER A 464 0.97 -8.26 18.13
N ASP A 465 0.91 -9.39 17.42
CA ASP A 465 1.96 -10.41 17.44
C ASP A 465 3.23 -9.90 16.72
N ILE A 466 3.03 -9.12 15.64
CA ILE A 466 4.12 -8.54 14.85
C ILE A 466 4.92 -7.53 15.68
N ILE A 467 4.22 -6.56 16.27
CA ILE A 467 4.84 -5.40 16.94
C ILE A 467 4.97 -5.55 18.45
N GLY A 468 4.46 -6.65 19.02
CA GLY A 468 4.52 -6.91 20.45
C GLY A 468 3.55 -6.11 21.30
N GLY A 469 2.36 -5.79 20.76
CA GLY A 469 1.31 -5.04 21.46
C GLY A 469 0.43 -4.20 20.52
N GLU A 470 -0.16 -3.14 21.04
CA GLU A 470 -0.96 -2.20 20.25
C GLU A 470 -0.06 -1.26 19.41
N ILE A 471 -0.62 -0.70 18.33
CA ILE A 471 0.04 0.33 17.52
C ILE A 471 0.24 1.58 18.41
N ARG A 472 1.49 2.04 18.48
CA ARG A 472 1.89 3.23 19.24
C ARG A 472 2.50 4.27 18.30
N THR A 473 1.90 5.42 18.24
CA THR A 473 2.43 6.57 17.47
C THR A 473 3.83 6.96 17.91
N LYS A 474 4.13 6.78 19.22
CA LYS A 474 5.44 7.06 19.80
C LYS A 474 6.58 6.30 19.13
N ASP A 475 6.40 5.03 18.78
CA ASP A 475 7.46 4.21 18.18
C ASP A 475 7.88 4.76 16.81
N TYR A 476 6.91 5.20 15.99
CA TYR A 476 7.19 5.83 14.71
C TYR A 476 7.78 7.25 14.86
N LEU A 477 7.27 8.03 15.81
CA LEU A 477 7.83 9.36 16.09
C LEU A 477 9.26 9.29 16.63
N ASP A 478 9.57 8.31 17.46
CA ASP A 478 10.93 8.09 17.96
C ASP A 478 11.88 7.65 16.82
N TYR A 479 11.41 6.80 15.90
CA TYR A 479 12.15 6.48 14.69
C TYR A 479 12.44 7.72 13.85
N LEU A 480 11.45 8.59 13.60
CA LEU A 480 11.66 9.82 12.85
C LEU A 480 12.61 10.79 13.54
N LYS A 481 12.50 10.95 14.86
CA LYS A 481 13.45 11.78 15.62
C LYS A 481 14.88 11.28 15.48
N GLU A 482 15.09 9.98 15.62
CA GLU A 482 16.39 9.36 15.43
C GLU A 482 16.90 9.63 14.00
N LYS A 483 16.05 9.44 12.99
CA LYS A 483 16.41 9.62 11.56
C LYS A 483 16.80 11.06 11.24
N PHE A 484 16.06 12.04 11.76
CA PHE A 484 16.29 13.45 11.51
C PHE A 484 17.23 14.13 12.53
N ASP A 485 17.71 13.38 13.51
CA ASP A 485 18.65 13.84 14.55
C ASP A 485 18.14 15.12 15.27
N VAL A 486 16.91 15.04 15.82
CA VAL A 486 16.20 16.12 16.55
C VAL A 486 15.44 15.61 17.77
#